data_0a9fca4d3e74f55f3b5d0a33bb36326f
#
_entry.id   0a9fca4d3e74f55f3b5d0a33bb36326f
#
_cell.length_a   1.000
_cell.length_b   1.000
_cell.length_c   1.000
_cell.angle_alpha   90.00
_cell.angle_beta   90.00
_cell.angle_gamma   90.00
#
_symmetry.space_group_name_H-M   'P 1'
#
loop_
_entity.id
_entity.type
_entity.pdbx_description
1 polymer ?
#
loop_
_entity_poly.entity_id
_entity_poly.type
_entity_poly.pdbx_seq_one_letter_code
_entity_poly.pdbx_strand_id
1 'polypeptide(L)'
;VVAFIPVLIINQFVFDWDFRNRPPYPNVINLTTNLGMLVGTIWVTYITVRGEKRKLSSLFIIPLWKDFLKGFGFGTMFMIVFMIITQSFGIIRFELADFSKQFYFDFFFFLMIAVIEEIVSRGHILSILKEKYSDFISLLVSSVIFGLFHLGNDHVTVIGLSTITASGFLMGLITLRTGSISMAVGLHWAWNFVQGAILGLCVSGQDQVGIFAPQFLSSALLTGGDFGAEGSLIMLVITILVLILVYRFWLKIFGVRLKDQSDNAQV
;
A
#
# COMPACT_ATOMS: atom_id res chain seq x y z
N VAL A 1 -8.28 7.96 -13.83
CA VAL A 1 -7.83 8.56 -15.11
C VAL A 1 -8.14 10.04 -15.14
N VAL A 2 -9.38 10.49 -14.84
CA VAL A 2 -9.77 11.91 -14.91
C VAL A 2 -9.01 12.79 -13.88
N ALA A 3 -8.66 12.27 -12.71
CA ALA A 3 -7.89 13.00 -11.70
C ALA A 3 -6.40 13.11 -12.02
N PHE A 4 -5.85 12.23 -12.89
CA PHE A 4 -4.44 12.26 -13.31
C PHE A 4 -4.16 13.34 -14.36
N ILE A 5 -5.13 13.66 -15.22
CA ILE A 5 -4.95 14.63 -16.32
C ILE A 5 -4.55 16.02 -15.82
N PRO A 6 -5.20 16.60 -14.79
CA PRO A 6 -4.79 17.91 -14.27
C PRO A 6 -3.38 17.91 -13.66
N VAL A 7 -2.98 16.82 -13.00
CA VAL A 7 -1.65 16.68 -12.38
C VAL A 7 -0.56 16.62 -13.44
N LEU A 8 -0.78 15.85 -14.50
CA LEU A 8 0.14 15.78 -15.65
C LEU A 8 0.25 17.13 -16.36
N ILE A 9 -0.87 17.83 -16.54
CA ILE A 9 -0.90 19.16 -17.16
C ILE A 9 -0.16 20.18 -16.28
N ILE A 10 -0.39 20.21 -14.97
CA ILE A 10 0.28 21.11 -14.05
C ILE A 10 1.79 20.85 -14.02
N ASN A 11 2.21 19.60 -13.96
CA ASN A 11 3.63 19.26 -13.99
C ASN A 11 4.30 19.70 -15.30
N GLN A 12 3.63 19.53 -16.43
CA GLN A 12 4.18 19.92 -17.74
C GLN A 12 4.24 21.43 -17.94
N PHE A 13 3.21 22.19 -17.51
CA PHE A 13 3.13 23.63 -17.72
C PHE A 13 3.79 24.47 -16.62
N VAL A 14 3.86 23.99 -15.38
CA VAL A 14 4.43 24.74 -14.26
C VAL A 14 5.92 24.48 -14.09
N PHE A 15 6.37 23.24 -14.39
CA PHE A 15 7.75 22.82 -14.16
C PHE A 15 8.56 22.57 -15.44
N ASP A 16 8.00 22.87 -16.63
CA ASP A 16 8.65 22.67 -17.93
C ASP A 16 9.30 21.26 -18.06
N TRP A 17 8.54 20.24 -17.62
CA TRP A 17 9.05 18.89 -17.44
C TRP A 17 9.15 18.14 -18.76
N ASP A 18 10.37 17.79 -19.15
CA ASP A 18 10.61 16.74 -20.13
C ASP A 18 10.54 15.36 -19.44
N PHE A 19 9.48 14.60 -19.72
CA PHE A 19 9.29 13.23 -19.19
C PHE A 19 10.43 12.25 -19.55
N ARG A 20 11.38 12.65 -20.40
CA ARG A 20 12.52 11.85 -20.82
C ARG A 20 13.76 12.05 -19.93
N ASN A 21 13.78 13.11 -19.14
CA ASN A 21 14.90 13.44 -18.24
C ASN A 21 14.47 13.33 -16.78
N ARG A 22 15.25 12.64 -15.95
CA ARG A 22 15.02 12.59 -14.50
C ARG A 22 15.14 14.02 -13.94
N PRO A 23 14.15 14.47 -13.14
CA PRO A 23 14.18 15.82 -12.59
C PRO A 23 15.33 15.99 -11.60
N PRO A 24 15.92 17.20 -11.51
CA PRO A 24 17.00 17.48 -10.57
C PRO A 24 16.59 17.40 -9.10
N TYR A 25 15.26 17.36 -8.82
CA TYR A 25 14.71 17.29 -7.47
C TYR A 25 13.58 16.24 -7.39
N PRO A 26 13.89 14.93 -7.41
CA PRO A 26 12.88 13.87 -7.45
C PRO A 26 11.89 13.96 -6.30
N ASN A 27 12.32 14.35 -5.10
CA ASN A 27 11.47 14.43 -3.91
C ASN A 27 10.38 15.52 -4.00
N VAL A 28 10.68 16.68 -4.59
CA VAL A 28 9.69 17.78 -4.74
C VAL A 28 8.63 17.40 -5.75
N ILE A 29 9.02 16.76 -6.83
CA ILE A 29 8.10 16.34 -7.88
C ILE A 29 7.21 15.19 -7.40
N ASN A 30 7.79 14.21 -6.73
CA ASN A 30 7.01 13.14 -6.12
C ASN A 30 6.01 13.70 -5.10
N LEU A 31 6.40 14.68 -4.29
CA LEU A 31 5.49 15.33 -3.33
C LEU A 31 4.35 16.08 -4.04
N THR A 32 4.65 16.91 -5.04
CA THR A 32 3.62 17.67 -5.76
C THR A 32 2.64 16.78 -6.52
N THR A 33 3.15 15.70 -7.14
CA THR A 33 2.32 14.70 -7.82
C THR A 33 1.38 14.01 -6.84
N ASN A 34 1.90 13.57 -5.70
CA ASN A 34 1.10 12.87 -4.69
C ASN A 34 0.11 13.82 -3.96
N LEU A 35 0.46 15.08 -3.74
CA LEU A 35 -0.49 16.09 -3.26
C LEU A 35 -1.62 16.31 -4.26
N GLY A 36 -1.32 16.38 -5.55
CA GLY A 36 -2.33 16.45 -6.61
C GLY A 36 -3.24 15.21 -6.63
N MET A 37 -2.68 14.02 -6.45
CA MET A 37 -3.44 12.77 -6.31
C MET A 37 -4.32 12.78 -5.06
N LEU A 38 -3.83 13.28 -3.93
CA LEU A 38 -4.61 13.42 -2.70
C LEU A 38 -5.81 14.35 -2.91
N VAL A 39 -5.59 15.53 -3.47
CA VAL A 39 -6.66 16.48 -3.80
C VAL A 39 -7.68 15.87 -4.76
N GLY A 40 -7.20 15.18 -5.82
CA GLY A 40 -8.06 14.47 -6.77
C GLY A 40 -8.88 13.36 -6.10
N THR A 41 -8.27 12.58 -5.22
CA THR A 41 -8.96 11.52 -4.47
C THR A 41 -10.03 12.08 -3.53
N ILE A 42 -9.71 13.15 -2.80
CA ILE A 42 -10.68 13.85 -1.94
C ILE A 42 -11.84 14.40 -2.78
N TRP A 43 -11.54 15.02 -3.92
CA TRP A 43 -12.54 15.58 -4.82
C TRP A 43 -13.48 14.51 -5.40
N VAL A 44 -12.93 13.40 -5.91
CA VAL A 44 -13.73 12.26 -6.40
C VAL A 44 -14.58 11.69 -5.28
N THR A 45 -14.03 11.52 -4.07
CA THR A 45 -14.79 11.05 -2.92
C THR A 45 -15.93 12.00 -2.56
N TYR A 46 -15.67 13.31 -2.57
CA TYR A 46 -16.70 14.33 -2.31
C TYR A 46 -17.84 14.26 -3.35
N ILE A 47 -17.51 14.18 -4.66
CA ILE A 47 -18.50 14.06 -5.72
C ILE A 47 -19.33 12.78 -5.56
N THR A 48 -18.68 11.63 -5.29
CA THR A 48 -19.36 10.35 -5.10
C THR A 48 -20.34 10.41 -3.92
N VAL A 49 -19.89 10.95 -2.78
CA VAL A 49 -20.72 11.06 -1.58
C VAL A 49 -21.91 12.01 -1.81
N ARG A 50 -21.67 13.17 -2.43
CA ARG A 50 -22.72 14.19 -2.66
C ARG A 50 -23.62 13.84 -3.83
N GLY A 51 -23.05 13.42 -4.96
CA GLY A 51 -23.79 13.12 -6.21
C GLY A 51 -24.66 11.87 -6.08
N GLU A 52 -24.14 10.82 -5.46
CA GLU A 52 -24.85 9.56 -5.27
C GLU A 52 -25.58 9.48 -3.93
N LYS A 53 -25.55 10.55 -3.11
CA LYS A 53 -26.13 10.62 -1.75
C LYS A 53 -25.64 9.47 -0.84
N ARG A 54 -24.38 9.06 -1.02
CA ARG A 54 -23.75 8.00 -0.22
C ARG A 54 -23.24 8.53 1.13
N LYS A 55 -23.08 7.62 2.09
CA LYS A 55 -22.35 7.89 3.33
C LYS A 55 -20.88 7.49 3.16
N LEU A 56 -19.94 8.16 3.80
CA LEU A 56 -18.52 7.74 3.82
C LEU A 56 -18.34 6.30 4.32
N SER A 57 -19.21 5.84 5.21
CA SER A 57 -19.21 4.47 5.69
C SER A 57 -19.49 3.43 4.60
N SER A 58 -20.27 3.75 3.57
CA SER A 58 -20.48 2.85 2.43
C SER A 58 -19.23 2.67 1.57
N LEU A 59 -18.27 3.60 1.69
CA LEU A 59 -16.95 3.53 1.08
C LEU A 59 -15.88 3.02 2.06
N PHE A 60 -16.27 2.43 3.20
CA PHE A 60 -15.35 2.00 4.27
C PHE A 60 -14.45 3.11 4.84
N ILE A 61 -14.72 4.39 4.53
CA ILE A 61 -13.94 5.54 5.01
C ILE A 61 -14.46 5.93 6.40
N ILE A 62 -14.07 5.13 7.38
CA ILE A 62 -14.39 5.34 8.80
C ILE A 62 -13.04 5.38 9.55
N PRO A 63 -12.68 6.51 10.20
CA PRO A 63 -11.44 6.61 10.94
C PRO A 63 -11.53 5.83 12.26
N LEU A 64 -10.90 4.66 12.33
CA LEU A 64 -10.78 3.80 13.50
C LEU A 64 -9.31 3.74 13.93
N TRP A 65 -8.89 4.65 14.80
CA TRP A 65 -7.47 4.81 15.17
C TRP A 65 -6.86 3.55 15.80
N LYS A 66 -7.65 2.77 16.57
CA LYS A 66 -7.17 1.50 17.15
C LYS A 66 -6.86 0.47 16.07
N ASP A 67 -7.69 0.40 15.05
CA ASP A 67 -7.46 -0.52 13.93
C ASP A 67 -6.31 -0.05 13.05
N PHE A 68 -6.15 1.26 12.88
CA PHE A 68 -4.96 1.84 12.24
C PHE A 68 -3.67 1.42 12.96
N LEU A 69 -3.61 1.52 14.29
CA LEU A 69 -2.43 1.09 15.06
C LEU A 69 -2.19 -0.43 14.99
N LYS A 70 -3.25 -1.25 14.99
CA LYS A 70 -3.12 -2.70 14.76
C LYS A 70 -2.53 -2.98 13.37
N GLY A 71 -3.02 -2.27 12.34
CA GLY A 71 -2.49 -2.35 10.98
C GLY A 71 -1.03 -1.97 10.93
N PHE A 72 -0.65 -0.86 11.54
CA PHE A 72 0.74 -0.42 11.62
C PHE A 72 1.65 -1.48 12.27
N GLY A 73 1.24 -2.02 13.41
CA GLY A 73 2.00 -3.11 14.05
C GLY A 73 2.10 -4.35 13.16
N PHE A 74 1.05 -4.67 12.43
CA PHE A 74 1.01 -5.82 11.54
C PHE A 74 1.93 -5.65 10.33
N GLY A 75 1.91 -4.48 9.67
CA GLY A 75 2.83 -4.14 8.57
C GLY A 75 4.30 -4.12 9.02
N THR A 76 4.57 -3.55 10.20
CA THR A 76 5.90 -3.57 10.82
C THR A 76 6.39 -5.01 11.03
N MET A 77 5.51 -5.90 11.52
CA MET A 77 5.85 -7.31 11.72
C MET A 77 6.23 -8.00 10.41
N PHE A 78 5.57 -7.70 9.28
CA PHE A 78 5.94 -8.23 7.97
C PHE A 78 7.41 -7.92 7.64
N MET A 79 7.80 -6.66 7.80
CA MET A 79 9.16 -6.21 7.48
C MET A 79 10.20 -6.78 8.45
N ILE A 80 9.87 -6.87 9.74
CA ILE A 80 10.76 -7.50 10.73
C ILE A 80 10.98 -8.99 10.40
N VAL A 81 9.92 -9.73 10.05
CA VAL A 81 10.04 -11.13 9.67
C VAL A 81 10.88 -11.28 8.40
N PHE A 82 10.67 -10.45 7.39
CA PHE A 82 11.48 -10.44 6.18
C PHE A 82 12.95 -10.15 6.49
N MET A 83 13.23 -9.12 7.29
CA MET A 83 14.59 -8.77 7.72
C MET A 83 15.26 -9.93 8.45
N ILE A 84 14.59 -10.53 9.45
CA ILE A 84 15.14 -11.64 10.23
C ILE A 84 15.47 -12.83 9.31
N ILE A 85 14.55 -13.23 8.43
CA ILE A 85 14.77 -14.35 7.50
C ILE A 85 15.95 -14.04 6.59
N THR A 86 15.94 -12.91 5.89
CA THR A 86 16.97 -12.61 4.90
C THR A 86 18.34 -12.42 5.53
N GLN A 87 18.44 -11.86 6.72
CA GLN A 87 19.70 -11.71 7.44
C GLN A 87 20.20 -13.06 8.01
N SER A 88 19.31 -13.88 8.59
CA SER A 88 19.69 -15.18 9.17
C SER A 88 20.22 -16.16 8.14
N PHE A 89 19.71 -16.08 6.90
CA PHE A 89 20.18 -16.94 5.79
C PHE A 89 21.31 -16.28 4.96
N GLY A 90 21.84 -15.11 5.39
CA GLY A 90 22.92 -14.42 4.68
C GLY A 90 22.51 -13.93 3.29
N ILE A 91 21.22 -13.62 3.07
CA ILE A 91 20.67 -13.16 1.80
C ILE A 91 20.83 -11.63 1.67
N ILE A 92 20.51 -10.92 2.75
CA ILE A 92 20.71 -9.46 2.89
C ILE A 92 21.39 -9.22 4.24
N ARG A 93 22.45 -8.41 4.24
CA ARG A 93 23.06 -7.87 5.47
C ARG A 93 22.60 -6.44 5.65
N PHE A 94 22.05 -6.13 6.81
CA PHE A 94 21.64 -4.77 7.15
C PHE A 94 22.69 -4.15 8.07
N GLU A 95 23.34 -3.08 7.61
CA GLU A 95 24.33 -2.31 8.37
C GLU A 95 23.73 -0.95 8.73
N LEU A 96 24.09 -0.41 9.91
CA LEU A 96 23.64 0.93 10.29
C LEU A 96 24.25 1.96 9.32
N ALA A 97 23.42 2.84 8.80
CA ALA A 97 23.81 3.98 7.98
C ALA A 97 23.79 5.29 8.79
N ASP A 98 24.35 6.35 8.21
CA ASP A 98 24.22 7.69 8.78
C ASP A 98 22.76 8.13 8.72
N PHE A 99 22.27 8.72 9.81
CA PHE A 99 20.90 9.19 9.89
C PHE A 99 20.61 10.29 8.88
N SER A 100 19.61 10.08 8.03
CA SER A 100 19.12 11.07 7.08
C SER A 100 17.86 11.77 7.56
N LYS A 101 17.78 13.10 7.40
CA LYS A 101 16.54 13.87 7.63
C LYS A 101 15.39 13.46 6.69
N GLN A 102 15.70 12.72 5.61
CA GLN A 102 14.73 12.11 4.71
C GLN A 102 13.72 11.24 5.48
N PHE A 103 14.12 10.61 6.57
CA PHE A 103 13.27 9.84 7.47
C PHE A 103 11.97 10.56 7.88
N TYR A 104 12.06 11.85 8.22
CA TYR A 104 10.88 12.64 8.62
C TYR A 104 9.96 12.94 7.44
N PHE A 105 10.55 13.14 6.25
CA PHE A 105 9.79 13.31 5.02
C PHE A 105 9.07 12.03 4.66
N ASP A 106 9.75 10.89 4.68
CA ASP A 106 9.23 9.59 4.31
C ASP A 106 8.09 9.13 5.23
N PHE A 107 8.15 9.50 6.51
CA PHE A 107 7.08 9.22 7.47
C PHE A 107 5.73 9.77 7.00
N PHE A 108 5.68 11.03 6.61
CA PHE A 108 4.44 11.67 6.13
C PHE A 108 4.13 11.30 4.68
N PHE A 109 5.14 11.14 3.86
CA PHE A 109 5.01 10.80 2.45
C PHE A 109 4.36 9.42 2.26
N PHE A 110 4.87 8.39 2.93
CA PHE A 110 4.28 7.05 2.85
C PHE A 110 2.90 6.96 3.51
N LEU A 111 2.63 7.75 4.55
CA LEU A 111 1.28 7.83 5.11
C LEU A 111 0.30 8.40 4.09
N MET A 112 0.68 9.46 3.40
CA MET A 112 -0.13 10.09 2.36
C MET A 112 -0.41 9.11 1.20
N ILE A 113 0.62 8.40 0.71
CA ILE A 113 0.46 7.36 -0.32
C ILE A 113 -0.51 6.29 0.14
N ALA A 114 -0.32 5.72 1.33
CA ALA A 114 -1.19 4.69 1.86
C ALA A 114 -2.65 5.15 1.94
N VAL A 115 -2.90 6.38 2.41
CA VAL A 115 -4.26 6.94 2.48
C VAL A 115 -4.87 7.06 1.08
N ILE A 116 -4.14 7.61 0.10
CA ILE A 116 -4.62 7.79 -1.28
C ILE A 116 -4.99 6.43 -1.89
N GLU A 117 -4.05 5.49 -1.85
CA GLU A 117 -4.20 4.21 -2.51
C GLU A 117 -5.28 3.33 -1.86
N GLU A 118 -5.42 3.37 -0.53
CA GLU A 118 -6.48 2.64 0.16
C GLU A 118 -7.87 3.26 -0.09
N ILE A 119 -8.00 4.59 -0.15
CA ILE A 119 -9.25 5.24 -0.52
C ILE A 119 -9.65 4.84 -1.95
N VAL A 120 -8.73 4.87 -2.89
CA VAL A 120 -9.00 4.49 -4.29
C VAL A 120 -9.37 3.02 -4.39
N SER A 121 -8.55 2.14 -3.83
CA SER A 121 -8.66 0.69 -4.06
C SER A 121 -9.75 0.04 -3.19
N ARG A 122 -9.82 0.38 -1.91
CA ARG A 122 -10.78 -0.22 -0.96
C ARG A 122 -11.99 0.67 -0.74
N GLY A 123 -11.77 1.99 -0.70
CA GLY A 123 -12.86 2.96 -0.60
C GLY A 123 -13.76 2.96 -1.83
N HIS A 124 -13.20 3.08 -3.02
CA HIS A 124 -14.00 3.18 -4.26
C HIS A 124 -14.12 1.83 -4.99
N ILE A 125 -13.01 1.24 -5.45
CA ILE A 125 -13.07 0.08 -6.35
C ILE A 125 -13.74 -1.11 -5.64
N LEU A 126 -13.24 -1.51 -4.48
CA LEU A 126 -13.78 -2.66 -3.73
C LEU A 126 -15.24 -2.42 -3.32
N SER A 127 -15.59 -1.22 -2.80
CA SER A 127 -16.95 -0.92 -2.36
C SER A 127 -17.96 -1.00 -3.50
N ILE A 128 -17.62 -0.47 -4.70
CA ILE A 128 -18.49 -0.51 -5.88
C ILE A 128 -18.64 -1.95 -6.41
N LEU A 129 -17.55 -2.71 -6.44
CA LEU A 129 -17.61 -4.11 -6.87
C LEU A 129 -18.49 -4.94 -5.92
N LYS A 130 -18.40 -4.69 -4.61
CA LYS A 130 -19.18 -5.42 -3.61
C LYS A 130 -20.70 -5.21 -3.72
N GLU A 131 -21.15 -4.14 -4.36
CA GLU A 131 -22.58 -3.91 -4.60
C GLU A 131 -23.18 -4.89 -5.62
N LYS A 132 -22.35 -5.45 -6.52
CA LYS A 132 -22.79 -6.28 -7.66
C LYS A 132 -22.25 -7.69 -7.64
N TYR A 133 -21.16 -7.93 -6.92
CA TYR A 133 -20.45 -9.21 -6.95
C TYR A 133 -20.22 -9.76 -5.54
N SER A 134 -19.94 -11.06 -5.46
CA SER A 134 -19.56 -11.70 -4.18
C SER A 134 -18.28 -11.08 -3.61
N ASP A 135 -18.09 -11.22 -2.28
CA ASP A 135 -16.90 -10.72 -1.59
C ASP A 135 -15.62 -11.23 -2.25
N PHE A 136 -15.58 -12.52 -2.62
CA PHE A 136 -14.39 -13.12 -3.25
C PHE A 136 -14.07 -12.49 -4.62
N ILE A 137 -15.07 -12.32 -5.50
CA ILE A 137 -14.88 -11.71 -6.82
C ILE A 137 -14.46 -10.25 -6.65
N SER A 138 -15.08 -9.51 -5.73
CA SER A 138 -14.76 -8.11 -5.45
C SER A 138 -13.34 -7.96 -4.93
N LEU A 139 -12.91 -8.82 -4.02
CA LEU A 139 -11.53 -8.88 -3.52
C LEU A 139 -10.54 -9.19 -4.63
N LEU A 140 -10.80 -10.23 -5.42
CA LEU A 140 -9.91 -10.65 -6.49
C LEU A 140 -9.73 -9.54 -7.53
N VAL A 141 -10.83 -8.99 -8.04
CA VAL A 141 -10.79 -7.96 -9.08
C VAL A 141 -10.13 -6.67 -8.57
N SER A 142 -10.50 -6.19 -7.37
CA SER A 142 -9.88 -4.98 -6.80
C SER A 142 -8.38 -5.15 -6.54
N SER A 143 -7.95 -6.35 -6.14
CA SER A 143 -6.54 -6.67 -5.89
C SER A 143 -5.73 -6.76 -7.18
N VAL A 144 -6.29 -7.34 -8.23
CA VAL A 144 -5.66 -7.36 -9.55
C VAL A 144 -5.51 -5.94 -10.09
N ILE A 145 -6.57 -5.11 -9.99
CA ILE A 145 -6.50 -3.70 -10.41
C ILE A 145 -5.43 -2.95 -9.61
N PHE A 146 -5.33 -3.20 -8.30
CA PHE A 146 -4.28 -2.62 -7.46
C PHE A 146 -2.88 -3.01 -7.92
N GLY A 147 -2.63 -4.29 -8.23
CA GLY A 147 -1.38 -4.75 -8.82
C GLY A 147 -1.09 -4.08 -10.17
N LEU A 148 -2.11 -3.96 -11.05
CA LEU A 148 -1.96 -3.35 -12.36
C LEU A 148 -1.61 -1.85 -12.30
N PHE A 149 -1.98 -1.13 -11.25
CA PHE A 149 -1.55 0.26 -11.05
C PHE A 149 -0.03 0.40 -10.89
N HIS A 150 0.67 -0.67 -10.52
CA HIS A 150 2.12 -0.69 -10.33
C HIS A 150 2.90 -1.17 -11.58
N LEU A 151 2.22 -1.46 -12.70
CA LEU A 151 2.90 -1.86 -13.95
C LEU A 151 3.83 -0.79 -14.53
N GLY A 152 3.56 0.48 -14.23
CA GLY A 152 4.39 1.60 -14.68
C GLY A 152 5.57 1.92 -13.76
N ASN A 153 5.77 1.17 -12.68
CA ASN A 153 6.87 1.42 -11.76
C ASN A 153 8.21 0.94 -12.35
N ASP A 154 9.30 1.61 -11.95
CA ASP A 154 10.65 1.21 -12.32
C ASP A 154 10.95 -0.19 -11.74
N HIS A 155 11.78 -0.95 -12.46
CA HIS A 155 12.24 -2.30 -12.04
C HIS A 155 11.13 -3.31 -11.72
N VAL A 156 9.90 -3.09 -12.23
CA VAL A 156 8.76 -3.97 -11.97
C VAL A 156 9.08 -5.42 -12.38
N THR A 157 8.67 -6.37 -11.52
CA THR A 157 8.84 -7.81 -11.76
C THR A 157 7.52 -8.54 -11.63
N VAL A 158 7.41 -9.72 -12.23
CA VAL A 158 6.23 -10.58 -12.08
C VAL A 158 6.00 -10.96 -10.62
N ILE A 159 7.09 -11.24 -9.87
CA ILE A 159 7.01 -11.54 -8.44
C ILE A 159 6.52 -10.31 -7.67
N GLY A 160 7.05 -9.12 -7.99
CA GLY A 160 6.62 -7.87 -7.37
C GLY A 160 5.13 -7.61 -7.56
N LEU A 161 4.64 -7.72 -8.80
CA LEU A 161 3.21 -7.59 -9.10
C LEU A 161 2.36 -8.65 -8.39
N SER A 162 2.86 -9.88 -8.28
CA SER A 162 2.16 -10.96 -7.55
C SER A 162 2.09 -10.66 -6.06
N THR A 163 3.19 -10.17 -5.46
CA THR A 163 3.24 -9.76 -4.05
C THR A 163 2.29 -8.59 -3.77
N ILE A 164 2.32 -7.56 -4.62
CA ILE A 164 1.43 -6.39 -4.51
C ILE A 164 -0.05 -6.82 -4.66
N THR A 165 -0.35 -7.71 -5.62
CA THR A 165 -1.71 -8.23 -5.78
C THR A 165 -2.15 -9.04 -4.55
N ALA A 166 -1.29 -9.91 -4.01
CA ALA A 166 -1.57 -10.69 -2.82
C ALA A 166 -1.74 -9.81 -1.57
N SER A 167 -0.89 -8.80 -1.38
CA SER A 167 -1.04 -7.80 -0.31
C SER A 167 -2.32 -6.98 -0.50
N GLY A 168 -2.66 -6.67 -1.75
CA GLY A 168 -3.92 -6.06 -2.13
C GLY A 168 -5.12 -6.86 -1.67
N PHE A 169 -5.10 -8.17 -1.87
CA PHE A 169 -6.16 -9.08 -1.42
C PHE A 169 -6.23 -9.13 0.12
N LEU A 170 -5.08 -9.20 0.79
CA LEU A 170 -5.01 -9.17 2.26
C LEU A 170 -5.63 -7.88 2.83
N MET A 171 -5.24 -6.70 2.32
CA MET A 171 -5.77 -5.42 2.77
C MET A 171 -7.26 -5.26 2.46
N GLY A 172 -7.71 -5.75 1.31
CA GLY A 172 -9.13 -5.80 0.97
C GLY A 172 -9.92 -6.72 1.91
N LEU A 173 -9.41 -7.91 2.22
CA LEU A 173 -10.01 -8.82 3.19
C LEU A 173 -10.12 -8.18 4.58
N ILE A 174 -9.05 -7.52 5.04
CA ILE A 174 -9.03 -6.76 6.29
C ILE A 174 -10.13 -5.69 6.28
N THR A 175 -10.25 -4.92 5.20
CA THR A 175 -11.25 -3.87 5.04
C THR A 175 -12.68 -4.43 5.12
N LEU A 176 -12.98 -5.52 4.42
CA LEU A 176 -14.29 -6.15 4.48
C LEU A 176 -14.63 -6.68 5.89
N ARG A 177 -13.63 -7.17 6.60
CA ARG A 177 -13.81 -7.74 7.95
C ARG A 177 -13.95 -6.69 9.05
N THR A 178 -13.26 -5.57 8.92
CA THR A 178 -13.32 -4.47 9.90
C THR A 178 -14.43 -3.46 9.58
N GLY A 179 -14.89 -3.41 8.33
CA GLY A 179 -15.79 -2.39 7.83
C GLY A 179 -15.14 -1.01 7.69
N SER A 180 -13.79 -0.94 7.69
CA SER A 180 -13.01 0.30 7.60
C SER A 180 -11.68 0.06 6.91
N ILE A 181 -11.22 1.06 6.13
CA ILE A 181 -9.88 1.08 5.52
C ILE A 181 -8.77 1.34 6.55
N SER A 182 -9.09 1.75 7.78
CA SER A 182 -8.09 2.22 8.76
C SER A 182 -6.98 1.21 9.03
N MET A 183 -7.33 -0.07 9.19
CA MET A 183 -6.32 -1.11 9.42
C MET A 183 -5.47 -1.38 8.17
N ALA A 184 -6.08 -1.32 6.98
CA ALA A 184 -5.36 -1.45 5.72
C ALA A 184 -4.39 -0.28 5.50
N VAL A 185 -4.82 0.96 5.77
CA VAL A 185 -3.95 2.15 5.73
C VAL A 185 -2.77 2.02 6.68
N GLY A 186 -3.00 1.60 7.93
CA GLY A 186 -1.93 1.40 8.91
C GLY A 186 -0.92 0.33 8.47
N LEU A 187 -1.39 -0.80 7.93
CA LEU A 187 -0.55 -1.88 7.42
C LEU A 187 0.27 -1.39 6.22
N HIS A 188 -0.36 -0.76 5.24
CA HIS A 188 0.27 -0.25 4.03
C HIS A 188 1.33 0.81 4.36
N TRP A 189 0.97 1.77 5.23
CA TRP A 189 1.92 2.77 5.69
C TRP A 189 3.15 2.16 6.36
N ALA A 190 2.94 1.25 7.33
CA ALA A 190 4.05 0.60 8.00
C ALA A 190 4.92 -0.23 7.05
N TRP A 191 4.29 -0.92 6.10
CA TRP A 191 5.00 -1.66 5.05
C TRP A 191 5.98 -0.74 4.32
N ASN A 192 5.49 0.33 3.69
CA ASN A 192 6.33 1.23 2.92
C ASN A 192 7.36 1.98 3.78
N PHE A 193 6.93 2.49 4.94
CA PHE A 193 7.79 3.26 5.82
C PHE A 193 8.92 2.43 6.43
N VAL A 194 8.60 1.24 6.94
CA VAL A 194 9.63 0.36 7.51
C VAL A 194 10.55 -0.17 6.42
N GLN A 195 10.00 -0.57 5.26
CA GLN A 195 10.80 -1.03 4.13
C GLN A 195 11.78 0.04 3.65
N GLY A 196 11.30 1.26 3.40
CA GLY A 196 12.11 2.35 2.85
C GLY A 196 12.93 3.08 3.93
N ALA A 197 12.27 3.77 4.83
CA ALA A 197 12.92 4.68 5.78
C ALA A 197 13.67 3.98 6.91
N ILE A 198 13.32 2.72 7.25
CA ILE A 198 14.05 1.96 8.28
C ILE A 198 15.07 1.03 7.61
N LEU A 199 14.63 0.12 6.74
CA LEU A 199 15.49 -0.93 6.17
C LEU A 199 16.32 -0.45 4.98
N GLY A 200 16.01 0.71 4.38
CA GLY A 200 16.73 1.27 3.22
C GLY A 200 16.56 0.46 1.93
N LEU A 201 15.52 -0.38 1.86
CA LEU A 201 15.18 -1.11 0.66
C LEU A 201 14.36 -0.21 -0.28
N CYS A 202 14.50 -0.39 -1.58
CA CYS A 202 13.59 0.25 -2.54
C CYS A 202 12.13 -0.06 -2.17
N VAL A 203 11.21 0.86 -2.47
CA VAL A 203 9.76 0.68 -2.28
C VAL A 203 9.10 0.74 -3.66
N SER A 204 8.61 -0.39 -4.13
CA SER A 204 7.96 -0.52 -5.44
C SER A 204 8.77 0.11 -6.59
N GLY A 205 10.09 -0.08 -6.58
CA GLY A 205 11.03 0.41 -7.60
C GLY A 205 11.56 1.83 -7.35
N GLN A 206 11.24 2.45 -6.23
CA GLN A 206 11.76 3.78 -5.85
C GLN A 206 12.89 3.65 -4.84
N ASP A 207 14.05 4.25 -5.14
CA ASP A 207 15.22 4.27 -4.26
C ASP A 207 14.90 4.97 -2.94
N GLN A 208 15.37 4.39 -1.82
CA GLN A 208 15.18 4.92 -0.48
C GLN A 208 16.51 5.06 0.26
N VAL A 209 16.51 5.94 1.26
CA VAL A 209 17.61 6.11 2.23
C VAL A 209 17.07 5.77 3.60
N GLY A 210 17.47 4.62 4.14
CA GLY A 210 16.99 4.12 5.43
C GLY A 210 17.96 4.38 6.58
N ILE A 211 17.54 3.98 7.79
CA ILE A 211 18.40 3.88 8.97
C ILE A 211 19.43 2.75 8.76
N PHE A 212 19.04 1.71 8.02
CA PHE A 212 19.94 0.67 7.58
C PHE A 212 20.29 0.84 6.10
N ALA A 213 21.52 0.42 5.73
CA ALA A 213 21.99 0.25 4.36
C ALA A 213 22.03 -1.25 4.05
N PRO A 214 21.14 -1.77 3.19
CA PRO A 214 21.09 -3.18 2.84
C PRO A 214 22.23 -3.52 1.88
N GLN A 215 22.98 -4.59 2.18
CA GLN A 215 23.95 -5.22 1.29
C GLN A 215 23.35 -6.50 0.73
N PHE A 216 23.11 -6.56 -0.57
CA PHE A 216 22.55 -7.73 -1.23
C PHE A 216 23.65 -8.76 -1.47
N LEU A 217 23.53 -9.92 -0.81
CA LEU A 217 24.50 -11.03 -0.87
C LEU A 217 23.98 -12.21 -1.72
N SER A 218 22.77 -12.08 -2.27
CA SER A 218 22.11 -13.11 -3.07
C SER A 218 21.43 -12.51 -4.30
N SER A 219 20.79 -13.35 -5.12
CA SER A 219 20.09 -12.91 -6.33
C SER A 219 18.89 -12.01 -6.02
N ALA A 220 18.51 -11.17 -6.99
CA ALA A 220 17.32 -10.33 -6.92
C ALA A 220 16.02 -11.13 -6.65
N LEU A 221 15.97 -12.39 -7.08
CA LEU A 221 14.85 -13.28 -6.79
C LEU A 221 14.59 -13.45 -5.28
N LEU A 222 15.65 -13.50 -4.47
CA LEU A 222 15.54 -13.65 -3.01
C LEU A 222 15.58 -12.33 -2.26
N THR A 223 16.35 -11.35 -2.75
CA THR A 223 16.49 -10.05 -2.09
C THR A 223 15.37 -9.08 -2.43
N GLY A 224 14.76 -9.22 -3.61
CA GLY A 224 13.82 -8.28 -4.22
C GLY A 224 14.50 -7.27 -5.16
N GLY A 225 15.85 -7.14 -5.08
CA GLY A 225 16.63 -6.24 -5.95
C GLY A 225 16.16 -4.79 -5.91
N ASP A 226 16.23 -4.14 -7.07
CA ASP A 226 15.86 -2.72 -7.23
C ASP A 226 14.35 -2.46 -7.19
N PHE A 227 13.51 -3.50 -7.19
CA PHE A 227 12.07 -3.32 -6.95
C PHE A 227 11.73 -3.19 -5.46
N GLY A 228 12.58 -3.74 -4.60
CA GLY A 228 12.38 -3.76 -3.15
C GLY A 228 11.88 -5.11 -2.64
N ALA A 229 11.52 -5.17 -1.35
CA ALA A 229 11.10 -6.41 -0.71
C ALA A 229 9.92 -7.10 -1.43
N GLU A 230 9.04 -6.34 -2.07
CA GLU A 230 7.91 -6.86 -2.86
C GLU A 230 8.38 -7.75 -4.02
N GLY A 231 9.55 -7.45 -4.60
CA GLY A 231 10.16 -8.24 -5.68
C GLY A 231 10.76 -9.57 -5.21
N SER A 232 10.79 -9.83 -3.91
CA SER A 232 11.36 -11.04 -3.33
C SER A 232 10.36 -12.20 -3.29
N LEU A 233 10.81 -13.38 -3.72
CA LEU A 233 10.06 -14.62 -3.55
C LEU A 233 9.77 -14.91 -2.07
N ILE A 234 10.70 -14.55 -1.17
CA ILE A 234 10.51 -14.71 0.29
C ILE A 234 9.31 -13.87 0.76
N MET A 235 9.22 -12.62 0.33
CA MET A 235 8.10 -11.74 0.70
C MET A 235 6.79 -12.25 0.11
N LEU A 236 6.77 -12.74 -1.13
CA LEU A 236 5.58 -13.34 -1.73
C LEU A 236 5.09 -14.52 -0.89
N VAL A 237 6.00 -15.43 -0.49
CA VAL A 237 5.66 -16.59 0.36
C VAL A 237 5.13 -16.14 1.71
N ILE A 238 5.79 -15.17 2.38
CA ILE A 238 5.32 -14.60 3.65
C ILE A 238 3.90 -14.05 3.47
N THR A 239 3.66 -13.27 2.43
CA THR A 239 2.36 -12.63 2.17
C THR A 239 1.26 -13.67 1.95
N ILE A 240 1.52 -14.72 1.16
CA ILE A 240 0.56 -15.80 0.92
C ILE A 240 0.28 -16.58 2.22
N LEU A 241 1.30 -16.92 2.99
CA LEU A 241 1.11 -17.62 4.27
C LEU A 241 0.28 -16.80 5.24
N VAL A 242 0.58 -15.51 5.37
CA VAL A 242 -0.19 -14.61 6.22
C VAL A 242 -1.63 -14.47 5.71
N LEU A 243 -1.83 -14.33 4.41
CA LEU A 243 -3.16 -14.28 3.81
C LEU A 243 -3.99 -15.52 4.17
N ILE A 244 -3.41 -16.71 4.06
CA ILE A 244 -4.05 -17.97 4.44
C ILE A 244 -4.39 -18.00 5.93
N LEU A 245 -3.44 -17.58 6.78
CA LEU A 245 -3.63 -17.52 8.24
C LEU A 245 -4.73 -16.52 8.61
N VAL A 246 -4.71 -15.32 8.04
CA VAL A 246 -5.74 -14.30 8.28
C VAL A 246 -7.10 -14.78 7.79
N TYR A 247 -7.17 -15.39 6.62
CA TYR A 247 -8.43 -15.93 6.10
C TYR A 247 -9.03 -17.01 7.02
N ARG A 248 -8.18 -17.95 7.50
CA ARG A 248 -8.63 -19.08 8.33
C ARG A 248 -8.88 -18.72 9.80
N PHE A 249 -8.09 -17.81 10.35
CA PHE A 249 -8.02 -17.60 11.81
C PHE A 249 -8.36 -16.16 12.23
N TRP A 250 -9.00 -15.39 11.35
CA TRP A 250 -9.33 -13.98 11.60
C TRP A 250 -9.90 -13.74 13.00
N LEU A 251 -10.93 -14.53 13.41
CA LEU A 251 -11.57 -14.39 14.71
C LEU A 251 -10.63 -14.64 15.89
N LYS A 252 -9.63 -15.51 15.70
CA LYS A 252 -8.64 -15.82 16.75
C LYS A 252 -7.54 -14.77 16.83
N ILE A 253 -7.16 -14.18 15.69
CA ILE A 253 -6.04 -13.23 15.61
C ILE A 253 -6.46 -11.83 16.04
N PHE A 254 -7.62 -11.36 15.60
CA PHE A 254 -8.04 -9.96 15.78
C PHE A 254 -9.23 -9.77 16.72
N GLY A 255 -9.85 -10.84 17.21
CA GLY A 255 -10.96 -10.78 18.19
C GLY A 255 -12.22 -10.10 17.65
N VAL A 256 -12.35 -9.90 16.35
CA VAL A 256 -13.48 -9.21 15.72
C VAL A 256 -14.50 -10.23 15.21
N ARG A 257 -15.73 -10.17 15.72
CA ARG A 257 -16.86 -10.91 15.13
C ARG A 257 -17.17 -10.35 13.74
N LEU A 258 -17.44 -11.25 12.77
CA LEU A 258 -18.06 -10.87 11.52
C LEU A 258 -19.39 -10.16 11.88
N LYS A 259 -19.57 -8.92 11.43
CA LYS A 259 -20.88 -8.28 11.49
C LYS A 259 -21.81 -9.12 10.63
N ASP A 260 -22.79 -9.76 11.25
CA ASP A 260 -23.85 -10.46 10.53
C ASP A 260 -24.54 -9.45 9.61
N GLN A 261 -24.58 -9.75 8.32
CA GLN A 261 -25.23 -8.89 7.33
C GLN A 261 -26.76 -8.87 7.50
N SER A 262 -27.31 -9.67 8.42
CA SER A 262 -28.73 -9.71 8.73
C SER A 262 -29.26 -8.45 9.47
N ASP A 263 -28.39 -7.67 10.11
CA ASP A 263 -28.83 -6.50 10.89
C ASP A 263 -29.08 -5.23 10.05
N ASN A 264 -28.71 -5.22 8.78
CA ASN A 264 -28.92 -4.07 7.88
C ASN A 264 -30.13 -4.20 6.94
N ALA A 265 -30.93 -5.27 7.07
CA ALA A 265 -32.14 -5.45 6.26
C ALA A 265 -33.41 -4.93 6.96
N GLN A 266 -33.29 -4.34 8.15
CA GLN A 266 -34.41 -3.77 8.89
C GLN A 266 -34.07 -2.35 9.38
N VAL A 267 -33.91 -1.40 8.46
CA VAL A 267 -34.22 0.04 8.73
C VAL A 267 -34.60 0.70 7.41
#